data_55453e1a67f121f3c3c131d2c3d8daa3
#
_entry.id   55453e1a67f121f3c3c131d2c3d8daa3
#
_cell.length_a   1.000
_cell.length_b   1.000
_cell.length_c   1.000
_cell.angle_alpha   90.00
_cell.angle_beta   90.00
_cell.angle_gamma   90.00
#
_symmetry.space_group_name_H-M   'P 1'
#
loop_
_entity.id
_entity.type
_entity.pdbx_description
1 polymer ?
#
loop_
_entity_poly.entity_id
_entity_poly.type
_entity_poly.pdbx_seq_one_letter_code
_entity_poly.pdbx_strand_id
1 'polypeptide(L)'
;TTTLYFNTPAATSEEVEAEVNDVTTDFIFSKDDVTTDIVSLTSADVDFTANLTLSFSQTSQNVDVITLKKGFSIEMALEGQTQPNGLVFELGDSENYGIKAGEAQTIEFKHDQEIRKGETLKIPVHFKRIQNFPEGQGIYQPGHFKLQTNVIANGTATTPGVPAGNIQVNLITDTEVPDITLQSVTGIVDPKIDINVDPITVEGIPDFLKDDVNLDLENPYI
;
A
#
# COMPACT_ATOMS: atom_id res chain seq x y z
N THR A 1 -12.84 5.68 8.92
CA THR A 1 -14.31 5.84 9.10
C THR A 1 -14.70 7.29 8.99
N THR A 2 -15.68 7.60 8.16
CA THR A 2 -16.24 8.94 7.98
C THR A 2 -17.72 8.94 8.25
N THR A 3 -18.25 10.03 8.82
CA THR A 3 -19.69 10.21 9.01
C THR A 3 -20.30 10.92 7.79
N LEU A 4 -21.25 10.24 7.16
CA LEU A 4 -22.11 10.82 6.10
C LEU A 4 -23.34 11.43 6.73
N TYR A 5 -23.74 12.58 6.24
CA TYR A 5 -24.90 13.31 6.68
C TYR A 5 -25.94 13.40 5.56
N PHE A 6 -27.05 12.67 5.71
CA PHE A 6 -28.20 12.77 4.82
C PHE A 6 -29.19 13.73 5.43
N ASN A 7 -29.30 14.92 4.86
CA ASN A 7 -30.16 15.97 5.38
C ASN A 7 -31.42 16.10 4.53
N THR A 8 -32.58 16.05 5.19
CA THR A 8 -33.84 16.30 4.53
C THR A 8 -34.76 17.18 5.39
N PRO A 9 -35.36 18.26 4.85
CA PRO A 9 -36.26 19.14 5.60
C PRO A 9 -37.60 18.48 5.92
N ALA A 10 -37.99 17.45 5.14
CA ALA A 10 -39.22 16.70 5.32
C ALA A 10 -38.98 15.21 5.03
N ALA A 11 -39.84 14.35 5.58
CA ALA A 11 -39.82 12.94 5.22
C ALA A 11 -40.03 12.75 3.73
N THR A 12 -39.22 11.90 3.09
CA THR A 12 -39.30 11.66 1.65
C THR A 12 -39.16 10.16 1.37
N SER A 13 -39.80 9.72 0.27
CA SER A 13 -39.57 8.40 -0.32
C SER A 13 -38.54 8.43 -1.44
N GLU A 14 -38.04 9.60 -1.80
CA GLU A 14 -36.99 9.78 -2.80
C GLU A 14 -35.61 9.50 -2.20
N GLU A 15 -34.64 9.30 -3.09
CA GLU A 15 -33.23 9.19 -2.66
C GLU A 15 -32.75 10.51 -2.06
N VAL A 16 -31.97 10.40 -1.00
CA VAL A 16 -31.28 11.53 -0.38
C VAL A 16 -29.79 11.31 -0.54
N GLU A 17 -29.09 12.35 -0.98
CA GLU A 17 -27.66 12.32 -1.27
C GLU A 17 -26.82 12.80 -0.10
N ALA A 18 -25.64 12.25 0.02
CA ALA A 18 -24.54 12.73 0.87
C ALA A 18 -23.22 12.64 0.12
N GLU A 19 -22.43 13.69 0.24
CA GLU A 19 -21.08 13.70 -0.31
C GLU A 19 -20.12 12.93 0.58
N VAL A 20 -19.26 12.15 -0.07
CA VAL A 20 -18.14 11.41 0.54
C VAL A 20 -16.87 12.12 0.12
N ASN A 21 -16.22 12.81 1.04
CA ASN A 21 -15.03 13.61 0.77
C ASN A 21 -13.87 13.14 1.62
N ASP A 22 -12.77 12.75 0.96
CA ASP A 22 -11.48 12.43 1.57
C ASP A 22 -11.57 11.45 2.76
N VAL A 23 -12.35 10.38 2.57
CA VAL A 23 -12.39 9.30 3.56
C VAL A 23 -11.11 8.52 3.48
N THR A 24 -10.24 8.72 4.46
CA THR A 24 -8.94 8.08 4.51
C THR A 24 -8.92 6.83 5.38
N THR A 25 -8.20 5.83 4.93
CA THR A 25 -7.73 4.71 5.74
C THR A 25 -6.28 4.41 5.35
N ASP A 26 -5.51 3.95 6.32
CA ASP A 26 -4.12 3.59 6.10
C ASP A 26 -3.98 2.08 6.11
N PHE A 27 -3.09 1.59 5.26
CA PHE A 27 -2.63 0.23 5.30
C PHE A 27 -1.12 0.23 5.57
N ILE A 28 -0.70 -0.50 6.61
CA ILE A 28 0.71 -0.62 6.99
C ILE A 28 1.09 -2.10 6.97
N PHE A 29 2.11 -2.41 6.20
CA PHE A 29 2.78 -3.69 6.24
C PHE A 29 4.23 -3.47 6.66
N SER A 30 4.72 -4.22 7.63
CA SER A 30 6.11 -4.19 8.06
C SER A 30 6.64 -5.61 8.21
N LYS A 31 7.93 -5.78 7.92
CA LYS A 31 8.64 -7.04 8.10
C LYS A 31 10.01 -6.76 8.68
N ASP A 32 10.29 -7.41 9.78
CA ASP A 32 11.61 -7.51 10.37
C ASP A 32 12.33 -8.75 9.82
N ASP A 33 13.61 -8.86 10.04
CA ASP A 33 14.45 -9.99 9.58
C ASP A 33 14.63 -10.07 8.04
N VAL A 34 14.54 -8.93 7.34
CA VAL A 34 15.01 -8.83 5.96
C VAL A 34 16.53 -8.86 5.97
N THR A 35 17.16 -9.46 4.94
CA THR A 35 18.63 -9.47 4.88
C THR A 35 19.22 -8.06 4.96
N THR A 36 20.20 -7.87 5.84
CA THR A 36 20.89 -6.58 6.04
C THR A 36 21.76 -6.17 4.86
N ASP A 37 21.98 -7.08 3.90
CA ASP A 37 22.73 -6.79 2.67
C ASP A 37 21.95 -5.92 1.70
N ILE A 38 20.61 -5.85 1.84
CA ILE A 38 19.78 -4.94 1.05
C ILE A 38 19.76 -3.58 1.73
N VAL A 39 20.34 -2.59 1.07
CA VAL A 39 20.46 -1.21 1.59
C VAL A 39 19.26 -0.36 1.21
N SER A 40 18.77 -0.49 -0.02
CA SER A 40 17.59 0.23 -0.48
C SER A 40 16.86 -0.53 -1.57
N LEU A 41 15.56 -0.26 -1.74
CA LEU A 41 14.73 -0.80 -2.80
C LEU A 41 14.26 0.32 -3.73
N THR A 42 14.38 0.07 -5.03
CA THR A 42 13.77 0.91 -6.07
C THR A 42 12.40 0.37 -6.48
N SER A 43 12.28 -0.96 -6.58
CA SER A 43 11.02 -1.64 -6.86
C SER A 43 11.01 -3.07 -6.33
N ALA A 44 9.82 -3.60 -6.14
CA ALA A 44 9.57 -4.99 -5.80
C ALA A 44 8.42 -5.53 -6.66
N ASP A 45 8.62 -6.67 -7.31
CA ASP A 45 7.53 -7.42 -7.94
C ASP A 45 6.83 -8.24 -6.86
N VAL A 46 5.52 -8.17 -6.87
CA VAL A 46 4.63 -8.83 -5.91
C VAL A 46 3.52 -9.56 -6.66
N ASP A 47 2.90 -10.52 -6.01
CA ASP A 47 1.76 -11.25 -6.54
C ASP A 47 0.81 -11.59 -5.40
N PHE A 48 -0.03 -10.64 -5.04
CA PHE A 48 -1.05 -10.83 -4.02
C PHE A 48 -2.31 -10.05 -4.31
N THR A 49 -3.44 -10.55 -3.82
CA THR A 49 -4.72 -9.85 -3.90
C THR A 49 -5.09 -9.34 -2.52
N ALA A 50 -5.31 -8.03 -2.41
CA ALA A 50 -5.93 -7.41 -1.25
C ALA A 50 -7.39 -7.09 -1.58
N ASN A 51 -8.26 -7.10 -0.57
CA ASN A 51 -9.62 -6.63 -0.70
C ASN A 51 -9.76 -5.26 -0.04
N LEU A 52 -10.13 -4.25 -0.81
CA LEU A 52 -10.68 -3.03 -0.24
C LEU A 52 -12.10 -3.33 0.21
N THR A 53 -12.43 -2.98 1.43
CA THR A 53 -13.74 -3.26 2.01
C THR A 53 -14.47 -1.99 2.38
N LEU A 54 -15.75 -1.92 2.03
CA LEU A 54 -16.63 -0.82 2.36
C LEU A 54 -17.87 -1.39 3.07
N SER A 55 -18.15 -0.84 4.22
CA SER A 55 -19.35 -1.16 5.00
C SER A 55 -19.89 0.10 5.66
N PHE A 56 -21.06 0.03 6.25
CA PHE A 56 -21.56 1.14 7.05
C PHE A 56 -22.16 0.71 8.38
N SER A 57 -22.09 1.61 9.34
CA SER A 57 -22.79 1.48 10.61
C SER A 57 -23.67 2.70 10.87
N GLN A 58 -24.80 2.46 11.56
CA GLN A 58 -25.76 3.51 11.90
C GLN A 58 -25.41 4.16 13.22
N THR A 59 -25.68 5.45 13.32
CA THR A 59 -25.54 6.20 14.58
C THR A 59 -26.88 6.67 15.14
N SER A 60 -27.94 6.85 14.34
CA SER A 60 -29.17 7.51 14.82
C SER A 60 -30.50 6.98 14.32
N GLN A 61 -30.60 6.37 13.14
CA GLN A 61 -31.89 5.94 12.56
C GLN A 61 -31.71 4.72 11.63
N ASN A 62 -32.86 4.07 11.28
CA ASN A 62 -32.83 2.88 10.43
C ASN A 62 -32.57 3.26 8.97
N VAL A 63 -31.33 3.08 8.55
CA VAL A 63 -30.92 3.03 7.14
C VAL A 63 -30.57 1.57 6.83
N ASP A 64 -31.28 0.95 5.91
CA ASP A 64 -31.08 -0.45 5.57
C ASP A 64 -30.11 -0.65 4.39
N VAL A 65 -29.95 0.38 3.57
CA VAL A 65 -29.09 0.38 2.39
C VAL A 65 -28.54 1.76 2.11
N ILE A 66 -27.26 1.82 1.73
CA ILE A 66 -26.64 2.97 1.07
C ILE A 66 -26.19 2.53 -0.32
N THR A 67 -26.27 3.44 -1.29
CA THR A 67 -25.81 3.22 -2.65
C THR A 67 -24.66 4.18 -2.93
N LEU A 68 -23.48 3.62 -3.20
CA LEU A 68 -22.35 4.39 -3.71
C LEU A 68 -22.56 4.56 -5.22
N LYS A 69 -22.64 5.80 -5.65
CA LYS A 69 -23.03 6.12 -7.04
C LYS A 69 -21.89 5.87 -8.02
N LYS A 70 -22.25 5.60 -9.26
CA LYS A 70 -21.30 5.60 -10.37
C LYS A 70 -20.40 6.83 -10.33
N GLY A 71 -19.10 6.65 -10.56
CA GLY A 71 -18.08 7.69 -10.42
C GLY A 71 -17.49 7.81 -9.01
N PHE A 72 -18.03 7.06 -8.03
CA PHE A 72 -17.34 6.91 -6.74
C PHE A 72 -15.93 6.39 -6.98
N SER A 73 -14.94 6.98 -6.31
CA SER A 73 -13.53 6.69 -6.56
C SER A 73 -12.77 6.36 -5.28
N ILE A 74 -11.80 5.49 -5.42
CA ILE A 74 -10.88 5.10 -4.35
C ILE A 74 -9.47 5.24 -4.89
N GLU A 75 -8.73 6.21 -4.39
CA GLU A 75 -7.31 6.40 -4.69
C GLU A 75 -6.49 5.59 -3.71
N MET A 76 -5.45 4.91 -4.21
CA MET A 76 -4.44 4.22 -3.41
C MET A 76 -3.06 4.76 -3.75
N ALA A 77 -2.33 5.25 -2.76
CA ALA A 77 -1.00 5.78 -2.95
C ALA A 77 -0.08 5.36 -1.81
N LEU A 78 1.22 5.26 -2.08
CA LEU A 78 2.20 5.15 -1.00
C LEU A 78 2.21 6.45 -0.20
N GLU A 79 2.19 6.36 1.13
CA GLU A 79 2.31 7.56 1.97
C GLU A 79 3.61 8.32 1.66
N GLY A 80 3.51 9.62 1.41
CA GLY A 80 4.65 10.45 1.00
C GLY A 80 5.06 10.28 -0.45
N GLN A 81 4.27 9.61 -1.29
CA GLN A 81 4.57 9.42 -2.70
C GLN A 81 4.69 10.76 -3.44
N THR A 82 5.81 10.95 -4.13
CA THR A 82 6.06 12.13 -4.97
C THR A 82 6.00 11.82 -6.47
N GLN A 83 6.11 10.54 -6.84
CA GLN A 83 6.07 10.06 -8.21
C GLN A 83 4.77 9.25 -8.43
N PRO A 84 4.09 9.40 -9.57
CA PRO A 84 2.91 8.59 -9.88
C PRO A 84 3.29 7.11 -10.03
N ASN A 85 2.27 6.25 -9.92
CA ASN A 85 2.40 4.80 -10.15
C ASN A 85 3.35 4.07 -9.18
N GLY A 86 3.38 4.47 -7.90
CA GLY A 86 4.08 3.72 -6.86
C GLY A 86 3.49 2.32 -6.63
N LEU A 87 2.18 2.18 -6.84
CA LEU A 87 1.44 0.92 -6.80
C LEU A 87 0.97 0.54 -8.21
N VAL A 88 1.35 -0.64 -8.66
CA VAL A 88 0.88 -1.22 -9.95
C VAL A 88 0.00 -2.41 -9.63
N PHE A 89 -1.27 -2.35 -10.05
CA PHE A 89 -2.27 -3.37 -9.76
C PHE A 89 -3.28 -3.54 -10.90
N GLU A 90 -4.01 -4.64 -10.84
CA GLU A 90 -5.14 -4.98 -11.70
C GLU A 90 -6.39 -5.19 -10.84
N LEU A 91 -7.57 -4.98 -11.42
CA LEU A 91 -8.84 -5.20 -10.73
C LEU A 91 -9.37 -6.60 -11.01
N GLY A 92 -9.74 -7.32 -9.96
CA GLY A 92 -10.34 -8.65 -10.06
C GLY A 92 -11.78 -8.62 -10.60
N ASP A 93 -12.48 -7.48 -10.46
CA ASP A 93 -13.82 -7.24 -11.00
C ASP A 93 -13.79 -6.04 -11.94
N SER A 94 -13.50 -6.29 -13.21
CA SER A 94 -13.45 -5.26 -14.25
C SER A 94 -14.82 -4.89 -14.82
N GLU A 95 -15.89 -5.57 -14.45
CA GLU A 95 -17.26 -5.22 -14.86
C GLU A 95 -17.76 -4.02 -14.04
N ASN A 96 -17.61 -4.08 -12.72
CA ASN A 96 -18.11 -3.06 -11.80
C ASN A 96 -17.12 -1.92 -11.57
N TYR A 97 -15.83 -2.17 -11.73
CA TYR A 97 -14.77 -1.22 -11.42
C TYR A 97 -13.83 -0.99 -12.60
N GLY A 98 -13.18 0.16 -12.64
CA GLY A 98 -12.17 0.51 -13.62
C GLY A 98 -11.08 1.38 -13.02
N ILE A 99 -9.96 1.50 -13.72
CA ILE A 99 -8.95 2.49 -13.40
C ILE A 99 -9.38 3.82 -13.99
N LYS A 100 -9.42 4.86 -13.19
CA LYS A 100 -9.83 6.20 -13.60
C LYS A 100 -8.87 6.75 -14.66
N ALA A 101 -9.41 7.31 -15.73
CA ALA A 101 -8.61 7.80 -16.83
C ALA A 101 -7.65 8.91 -16.38
N GLY A 102 -6.35 8.73 -16.62
CA GLY A 102 -5.30 9.67 -16.21
C GLY A 102 -4.83 9.53 -14.76
N GLU A 103 -5.42 8.65 -13.96
CA GLU A 103 -5.13 8.45 -12.55
C GLU A 103 -4.91 6.96 -12.27
N ALA A 104 -3.72 6.44 -12.61
CA ALA A 104 -3.41 5.01 -12.65
C ALA A 104 -3.60 4.25 -11.32
N GLN A 105 -3.67 4.95 -10.20
CA GLN A 105 -3.86 4.38 -8.86
C GLN A 105 -5.26 4.64 -8.29
N THR A 106 -6.17 5.14 -9.11
CA THR A 106 -7.55 5.45 -8.71
C THR A 106 -8.53 4.47 -9.34
N ILE A 107 -9.25 3.76 -8.48
CA ILE A 107 -10.36 2.89 -8.87
C ILE A 107 -11.61 3.74 -8.98
N GLU A 108 -12.37 3.58 -10.06
CA GLU A 108 -13.64 4.26 -10.28
C GLU A 108 -14.77 3.24 -10.42
N PHE A 109 -15.91 3.50 -9.80
CA PHE A 109 -17.10 2.69 -9.93
C PHE A 109 -17.79 2.95 -11.28
N LYS A 110 -17.93 1.91 -12.08
CA LYS A 110 -18.62 1.97 -13.38
C LYS A 110 -20.14 1.97 -13.26
N HIS A 111 -20.63 1.40 -12.16
CA HIS A 111 -22.04 1.26 -11.82
C HIS A 111 -22.28 1.60 -10.36
N ASP A 112 -23.51 1.93 -10.02
CA ASP A 112 -23.96 2.10 -8.65
C ASP A 112 -23.75 0.79 -7.88
N GLN A 113 -23.26 0.88 -6.64
CA GLN A 113 -23.02 -0.25 -5.77
C GLN A 113 -23.80 -0.10 -4.47
N GLU A 114 -24.67 -1.06 -4.18
CA GLU A 114 -25.42 -1.09 -2.93
C GLU A 114 -24.61 -1.76 -1.82
N ILE A 115 -24.67 -1.20 -0.63
CA ILE A 115 -24.21 -1.80 0.61
C ILE A 115 -25.41 -1.91 1.54
N ARG A 116 -25.78 -3.12 1.93
CA ARG A 116 -26.85 -3.36 2.89
C ARG A 116 -26.31 -3.37 4.30
N LYS A 117 -27.19 -3.06 5.24
CA LYS A 117 -26.86 -3.11 6.68
C LYS A 117 -26.28 -4.46 7.07
N GLY A 118 -25.08 -4.44 7.65
CA GLY A 118 -24.36 -5.64 8.05
C GLY A 118 -23.63 -6.37 6.92
N GLU A 119 -23.71 -5.88 5.69
CA GLU A 119 -22.95 -6.39 4.57
C GLU A 119 -21.67 -5.57 4.35
N THR A 120 -20.72 -6.17 3.65
CA THR A 120 -19.45 -5.55 3.28
C THR A 120 -19.25 -5.69 1.79
N LEU A 121 -19.12 -4.57 1.09
CA LEU A 121 -18.69 -4.55 -0.30
C LEU A 121 -17.19 -4.82 -0.34
N LYS A 122 -16.77 -5.77 -1.16
CA LYS A 122 -15.36 -6.14 -1.35
C LYS A 122 -14.92 -5.85 -2.77
N ILE A 123 -13.81 -5.15 -2.90
CA ILE A 123 -13.19 -4.82 -4.19
C ILE A 123 -11.83 -5.51 -4.22
N PRO A 124 -11.69 -6.62 -4.98
CA PRO A 124 -10.42 -7.33 -5.08
C PRO A 124 -9.44 -6.56 -5.97
N VAL A 125 -8.28 -6.26 -5.43
CA VAL A 125 -7.17 -5.56 -6.09
C VAL A 125 -5.96 -6.47 -6.12
N HIS A 126 -5.49 -6.80 -7.31
CA HIS A 126 -4.34 -7.67 -7.52
C HIS A 126 -3.08 -6.82 -7.76
N PHE A 127 -2.21 -6.78 -6.77
CA PHE A 127 -0.95 -6.05 -6.84
C PHE A 127 0.11 -6.84 -7.59
N LYS A 128 0.80 -6.16 -8.51
CA LYS A 128 1.85 -6.71 -9.38
C LYS A 128 3.23 -6.17 -9.05
N ARG A 129 3.31 -4.89 -8.72
CA ARG A 129 4.58 -4.21 -8.43
C ARG A 129 4.37 -3.06 -7.47
N ILE A 130 5.37 -2.84 -6.64
CA ILE A 130 5.51 -1.66 -5.80
C ILE A 130 6.83 -1.00 -6.20
N GLN A 131 6.82 0.29 -6.47
CA GLN A 131 7.99 1.01 -6.97
C GLN A 131 8.01 2.46 -6.49
N ASN A 132 9.15 3.13 -6.71
CA ASN A 132 9.33 4.53 -6.31
C ASN A 132 9.03 4.74 -4.81
N PHE A 133 9.62 3.89 -3.97
CA PHE A 133 9.42 3.96 -2.54
C PHE A 133 9.77 5.35 -2.00
N PRO A 134 8.84 6.01 -1.30
CA PRO A 134 9.12 7.28 -0.63
C PRO A 134 10.16 7.12 0.48
N GLU A 135 10.72 8.23 0.94
CA GLU A 135 11.60 8.26 2.10
C GLU A 135 10.90 7.64 3.33
N GLY A 136 11.61 6.78 4.03
CA GLY A 136 11.09 6.05 5.20
C GLY A 136 10.25 4.82 4.86
N GLN A 137 10.16 4.44 3.57
CA GLN A 137 9.52 3.23 3.11
C GLN A 137 10.49 2.31 2.34
N GLY A 138 10.06 1.09 2.05
CA GLY A 138 10.95 0.06 1.53
C GLY A 138 11.90 -0.42 2.64
N ILE A 139 13.19 -0.48 2.38
CA ILE A 139 14.21 -0.70 3.42
C ILE A 139 14.50 0.64 4.08
N TYR A 140 13.87 0.93 5.19
CA TYR A 140 14.01 2.19 5.91
C TYR A 140 15.14 2.17 6.94
N GLN A 141 15.59 0.97 7.33
CA GLN A 141 16.81 0.70 8.11
C GLN A 141 17.28 -0.74 7.85
N PRO A 142 18.57 -1.06 8.09
CA PRO A 142 19.08 -2.41 7.84
C PRO A 142 18.26 -3.49 8.53
N GLY A 143 17.80 -4.48 7.75
CA GLY A 143 16.99 -5.59 8.23
C GLY A 143 15.48 -5.31 8.38
N HIS A 144 15.00 -4.11 8.07
CA HIS A 144 13.61 -3.73 8.27
C HIS A 144 12.96 -3.16 7.01
N PHE A 145 11.84 -3.74 6.62
CA PHE A 145 11.00 -3.29 5.52
C PHE A 145 9.70 -2.69 6.04
N LYS A 146 9.26 -1.59 5.44
CA LYS A 146 7.96 -0.96 5.70
C LYS A 146 7.29 -0.56 4.39
N LEU A 147 6.01 -0.82 4.30
CA LEU A 147 5.11 -0.32 3.27
C LEU A 147 3.92 0.33 3.96
N GLN A 148 3.65 1.57 3.64
CA GLN A 148 2.48 2.29 4.14
C GLN A 148 1.75 2.93 2.97
N THR A 149 0.46 2.66 2.86
CA THR A 149 -0.40 3.21 1.81
C THR A 149 -1.52 4.02 2.42
N ASN A 150 -1.88 5.10 1.75
CA ASN A 150 -3.11 5.84 2.00
C ASN A 150 -4.16 5.39 1.00
N VAL A 151 -5.37 5.15 1.49
CA VAL A 151 -6.55 4.85 0.70
C VAL A 151 -7.55 5.96 0.93
N ILE A 152 -7.92 6.68 -0.14
CA ILE A 152 -8.78 7.87 -0.07
C ILE A 152 -10.01 7.62 -0.92
N ALA A 153 -11.19 7.67 -0.31
CA ALA A 153 -12.46 7.48 -1.00
C ALA A 153 -13.21 8.80 -1.16
N ASN A 154 -13.72 9.02 -2.37
CA ASN A 154 -14.47 10.22 -2.75
C ASN A 154 -15.68 9.85 -3.63
N GLY A 155 -16.76 10.63 -3.55
CA GLY A 155 -17.92 10.48 -4.41
C GLY A 155 -19.22 10.79 -3.73
N THR A 156 -20.31 10.25 -4.27
CA THR A 156 -21.67 10.47 -3.76
C THR A 156 -22.25 9.16 -3.23
N ALA A 157 -22.87 9.22 -2.08
CA ALA A 157 -23.69 8.14 -1.53
C ALA A 157 -25.16 8.57 -1.46
N THR A 158 -26.08 7.63 -1.70
CA THR A 158 -27.52 7.87 -1.54
C THR A 158 -28.14 6.85 -0.60
N THR A 159 -29.28 7.21 0.00
CA THR A 159 -30.14 6.29 0.72
C THR A 159 -31.61 6.60 0.44
N PRO A 160 -32.49 5.61 0.20
CA PRO A 160 -33.88 5.84 -0.08
C PRO A 160 -34.70 6.03 1.18
N GLY A 161 -35.82 6.76 1.06
CA GLY A 161 -36.94 6.73 1.99
C GLY A 161 -36.62 7.15 3.42
N VAL A 162 -35.97 8.30 3.61
CA VAL A 162 -35.57 8.77 4.93
C VAL A 162 -36.63 9.65 5.62
N PRO A 163 -36.80 9.58 6.95
CA PRO A 163 -37.62 10.53 7.70
C PRO A 163 -37.02 11.93 7.71
N ALA A 164 -37.81 12.95 8.03
CA ALA A 164 -37.31 14.31 8.18
C ALA A 164 -36.22 14.39 9.26
N GLY A 165 -35.20 15.17 8.99
CA GLY A 165 -34.09 15.42 9.91
C GLY A 165 -32.72 15.12 9.32
N ASN A 166 -31.78 14.94 10.21
CA ASN A 166 -30.39 14.65 9.89
C ASN A 166 -30.09 13.19 10.23
N ILE A 167 -29.85 12.39 9.20
CA ILE A 167 -29.47 10.98 9.36
C ILE A 167 -27.96 10.89 9.23
N GLN A 168 -27.34 10.24 10.20
CA GLN A 168 -25.90 10.01 10.23
C GLN A 168 -25.62 8.53 9.99
N VAL A 169 -24.72 8.27 9.06
CA VAL A 169 -24.21 6.94 8.74
C VAL A 169 -22.69 7.00 8.70
N ASN A 170 -22.04 6.13 9.42
CA ASN A 170 -20.59 6.02 9.34
C ASN A 170 -20.20 5.08 8.20
N LEU A 171 -19.58 5.61 7.17
CA LEU A 171 -18.94 4.81 6.14
C LEU A 171 -17.58 4.34 6.67
N ILE A 172 -17.37 3.04 6.63
CA ILE A 172 -16.18 2.37 7.11
C ILE A 172 -15.43 1.84 5.89
N THR A 173 -14.20 2.30 5.71
CA THR A 173 -13.26 1.77 4.73
C THR A 173 -12.20 0.97 5.47
N ASP A 174 -11.83 -0.19 4.94
CA ASP A 174 -10.78 -1.03 5.49
C ASP A 174 -10.11 -1.83 4.38
N THR A 175 -9.01 -2.51 4.69
CA THR A 175 -8.27 -3.35 3.74
C THR A 175 -7.98 -4.71 4.38
N GLU A 176 -8.36 -5.77 3.68
CA GLU A 176 -7.96 -7.14 4.03
C GLU A 176 -6.75 -7.50 3.16
N VAL A 177 -5.59 -7.64 3.76
CA VAL A 177 -4.34 -7.93 3.06
C VAL A 177 -3.80 -9.28 3.52
N PRO A 178 -3.49 -10.21 2.60
CA PRO A 178 -2.83 -11.46 2.93
C PRO A 178 -1.34 -11.23 3.25
N ASP A 179 -0.65 -12.29 3.62
CA ASP A 179 0.81 -12.25 3.70
C ASP A 179 1.42 -11.86 2.34
N ILE A 180 2.27 -10.84 2.35
CA ILE A 180 2.93 -10.35 1.15
C ILE A 180 4.21 -11.15 0.92
N THR A 181 4.31 -11.79 -0.25
CA THR A 181 5.52 -12.44 -0.72
C THR A 181 6.14 -11.63 -1.84
N LEU A 182 7.39 -11.22 -1.67
CA LEU A 182 8.16 -10.56 -2.71
C LEU A 182 8.67 -11.63 -3.70
N GLN A 183 8.39 -11.45 -4.99
CA GLN A 183 8.88 -12.34 -6.04
C GLN A 183 10.26 -11.95 -6.52
N SER A 184 10.48 -10.67 -6.70
CA SER A 184 11.78 -10.11 -7.06
C SER A 184 11.93 -8.71 -6.47
N VAL A 185 13.16 -8.28 -6.30
CA VAL A 185 13.46 -6.91 -5.84
C VAL A 185 14.54 -6.30 -6.70
N THR A 186 14.43 -4.99 -6.94
CA THR A 186 15.47 -4.17 -7.55
C THR A 186 15.89 -3.11 -6.55
N GLY A 187 17.19 -3.03 -6.28
CA GLY A 187 17.68 -2.11 -5.27
C GLY A 187 19.21 -2.12 -5.18
N ILE A 188 19.72 -1.51 -4.13
CA ILE A 188 21.16 -1.50 -3.82
C ILE A 188 21.42 -2.59 -2.80
N VAL A 189 22.39 -3.43 -3.12
CA VAL A 189 22.88 -4.51 -2.25
C VAL A 189 24.34 -4.20 -1.88
N ASP A 190 24.65 -4.27 -0.62
CA ASP A 190 26.01 -4.11 -0.08
C ASP A 190 26.39 -5.38 0.70
N PRO A 191 26.78 -6.46 -0.01
CA PRO A 191 27.12 -7.71 0.64
C PRO A 191 28.40 -7.56 1.45
N LYS A 192 28.35 -7.90 2.74
CA LYS A 192 29.54 -7.99 3.56
C LYS A 192 30.29 -9.26 3.20
N ILE A 193 31.40 -9.13 2.48
CA ILE A 193 32.26 -10.25 2.12
C ILE A 193 33.42 -10.27 3.13
N ASP A 194 33.39 -11.20 4.05
CA ASP A 194 34.54 -11.49 4.91
C ASP A 194 35.54 -12.34 4.12
N ILE A 195 36.58 -11.69 3.60
CA ILE A 195 37.67 -12.38 2.94
C ILE A 195 38.64 -12.83 4.06
N ASN A 196 38.54 -14.07 4.46
CA ASN A 196 39.51 -14.68 5.36
C ASN A 196 40.70 -15.18 4.50
N VAL A 197 41.73 -14.36 4.40
CA VAL A 197 42.96 -14.76 3.71
C VAL A 197 43.84 -15.45 4.73
N ASP A 198 43.98 -16.75 4.61
CA ASP A 198 44.99 -17.47 5.41
C ASP A 198 46.39 -16.89 5.14
N PRO A 199 47.23 -16.71 6.17
CA PRO A 199 48.56 -16.19 5.98
C PRO A 199 49.34 -17.05 4.98
N ILE A 200 49.82 -16.43 3.91
CA ILE A 200 50.70 -17.15 2.98
C ILE A 200 52.05 -17.36 3.64
N THR A 201 52.33 -18.60 3.96
CA THR A 201 53.67 -18.96 4.42
C THR A 201 54.59 -19.04 3.22
N VAL A 202 55.49 -18.10 3.09
CA VAL A 202 56.51 -18.12 2.03
C VAL A 202 57.65 -19.02 2.51
N GLU A 203 57.70 -20.24 1.99
CA GLU A 203 58.82 -21.16 2.24
C GLU A 203 60.02 -20.82 1.35
N GLY A 204 61.21 -20.94 1.88
CA GLY A 204 62.43 -20.75 1.07
C GLY A 204 63.03 -19.35 1.13
N ILE A 205 62.60 -18.48 2.03
CA ILE A 205 63.30 -17.21 2.26
C ILE A 205 64.65 -17.49 2.92
N PRO A 206 65.78 -17.07 2.28
CA PRO A 206 67.10 -17.20 2.88
C PRO A 206 67.18 -16.55 4.26
N ASP A 207 67.85 -17.17 5.21
CA ASP A 207 67.88 -16.72 6.60
C ASP A 207 68.36 -15.28 6.80
N PHE A 208 69.19 -14.76 5.87
CA PHE A 208 69.65 -13.38 5.93
C PHE A 208 68.56 -12.32 5.60
N LEU A 209 67.41 -12.76 5.09
CA LEU A 209 66.26 -11.87 4.80
C LEU A 209 65.17 -11.96 5.89
N LYS A 210 65.32 -12.82 6.87
CA LYS A 210 64.32 -13.03 7.92
C LYS A 210 64.32 -11.95 9.00
N ASP A 211 65.46 -11.31 9.22
CA ASP A 211 65.65 -10.44 10.38
C ASP A 211 65.63 -8.94 10.08
N ASP A 212 65.74 -8.50 8.79
CA ASP A 212 65.92 -7.09 8.47
C ASP A 212 65.04 -6.55 7.29
N VAL A 213 64.10 -7.31 6.78
CA VAL A 213 63.24 -6.82 5.66
C VAL A 213 61.81 -6.54 6.14
N ASN A 214 61.55 -5.30 6.43
CA ASN A 214 60.19 -4.81 6.57
C ASN A 214 59.60 -4.58 5.17
N LEU A 215 58.87 -5.58 4.62
CA LEU A 215 58.14 -5.45 3.38
C LEU A 215 56.86 -4.66 3.64
N ASP A 216 56.93 -3.36 3.45
CA ASP A 216 55.74 -2.49 3.43
C ASP A 216 55.07 -2.62 2.06
N LEU A 217 54.06 -3.45 1.98
CA LEU A 217 53.23 -3.61 0.79
C LEU A 217 52.20 -2.47 0.78
N GLU A 218 52.62 -1.28 0.38
CA GLU A 218 51.71 -0.22 -0.02
C GLU A 218 51.00 -0.61 -1.35
N ASN A 219 49.70 -0.90 -1.24
CA ASN A 219 48.79 -1.24 -2.35
C ASN A 219 48.97 -2.60 -3.04
N PRO A 220 48.42 -3.69 -2.52
CA PRO A 220 48.18 -4.87 -3.35
C PRO A 220 47.06 -4.57 -4.35
N TYR A 221 47.43 -4.45 -5.61
CA TYR A 221 46.45 -4.50 -6.71
C TYR A 221 45.98 -5.95 -6.86
N ILE A 222 44.67 -6.18 -6.70
CA ILE A 222 43.98 -7.38 -7.15
C ILE A 222 43.25 -7.08 -8.44
#